data_c5adeea05d84c7fa4c0962a31fc09dad
#
_entry.id   c5adeea05d84c7fa4c0962a31fc09dad
#
_cell.length_a   1.000
_cell.length_b   1.000
_cell.length_c   1.000
_cell.angle_alpha   90.00
_cell.angle_beta   90.00
_cell.angle_gamma   90.00
#
_symmetry.space_group_name_H-M   'P 1'
#
loop_
_entity.id
_entity.type
_entity.pdbx_description
1 polymer ?
#
loop_
_entity_poly.entity_id
_entity_poly.type
_entity_poly.pdbx_seq_one_letter_code
_entity_poly.pdbx_strand_id
1 'polypeptide(L)'
;MSLINELEKLVAKASDKAADIEVYARDMSLLPAGYADAVVWPETTEEVSAVVKYAYENNIPVVPVSSQTHMYGSTIPKQGGIVIDMKNMNKILEIDLKHKFVRFQPGVTWNQMYEELDKVG
;
A
#
# COMPACT_ATOMS: atom_id res chain seq x y z
N MET A 1 -11.49 11.28 -18.88
CA MET A 1 -10.99 9.89 -18.83
C MET A 1 -11.33 9.30 -17.48
N SER A 2 -11.52 7.99 -17.40
CA SER A 2 -11.82 7.34 -16.13
C SER A 2 -10.58 7.31 -15.24
N LEU A 3 -10.79 7.28 -13.92
CA LEU A 3 -9.69 7.20 -12.94
C LEU A 3 -8.79 5.99 -13.22
N ILE A 4 -9.37 4.82 -13.48
CA ILE A 4 -8.59 3.60 -13.73
C ILE A 4 -7.67 3.74 -14.95
N ASN A 5 -8.15 4.34 -16.03
CA ASN A 5 -7.33 4.54 -17.23
C ASN A 5 -6.11 5.43 -16.98
N GLU A 6 -6.22 6.41 -16.09
CA GLU A 6 -5.07 7.24 -15.71
C GLU A 6 -4.11 6.48 -14.80
N LEU A 7 -4.63 5.71 -13.83
CA LEU A 7 -3.80 4.92 -12.94
C LEU A 7 -3.01 3.83 -13.68
N GLU A 8 -3.60 3.18 -14.67
CA GLU A 8 -2.94 2.15 -15.50
C GLU A 8 -1.75 2.70 -16.32
N LYS A 9 -1.67 4.03 -16.51
CA LYS A 9 -0.49 4.67 -17.12
C LYS A 9 0.64 4.92 -16.14
N LEU A 10 0.33 4.95 -14.84
CA LEU A 10 1.25 5.35 -13.78
C LEU A 10 1.88 4.15 -13.06
N VAL A 11 1.17 3.02 -13.03
CA VAL A 11 1.58 1.80 -12.32
C VAL A 11 1.37 0.57 -13.18
N ALA A 12 2.16 -0.47 -12.92
CA ALA A 12 2.05 -1.76 -13.62
C ALA A 12 0.73 -2.49 -13.30
N LYS A 13 0.17 -2.26 -12.11
CA LYS A 13 -1.07 -2.95 -11.69
C LYS A 13 -2.01 -2.01 -10.96
N ALA A 14 -3.20 -1.85 -11.52
CA ALA A 14 -4.33 -1.11 -10.93
C ALA A 14 -5.64 -1.87 -11.16
N SER A 15 -6.64 -1.61 -10.35
CA SER A 15 -7.99 -2.17 -10.52
C SER A 15 -9.06 -1.25 -9.92
N ASP A 16 -10.22 -1.21 -10.57
CA ASP A 16 -11.47 -0.64 -10.06
C ASP A 16 -12.58 -1.67 -9.93
N LYS A 17 -12.24 -2.97 -10.08
CA LYS A 17 -13.20 -4.06 -9.96
C LYS A 17 -13.65 -4.21 -8.51
N ALA A 18 -14.95 -4.39 -8.31
CA ALA A 18 -15.54 -4.55 -6.99
C ALA A 18 -14.86 -5.63 -6.15
N ALA A 19 -14.53 -6.78 -6.74
CA ALA A 19 -13.86 -7.89 -6.06
C ALA A 19 -12.46 -7.51 -5.52
N ASP A 20 -11.75 -6.63 -6.21
CA ASP A 20 -10.41 -6.17 -5.78
C ASP A 20 -10.50 -5.06 -4.74
N ILE A 21 -11.50 -4.19 -4.83
CA ILE A 21 -11.68 -3.04 -3.94
C ILE A 21 -12.27 -3.44 -2.59
N GLU A 22 -13.21 -4.38 -2.59
CA GLU A 22 -14.01 -4.76 -1.43
C GLU A 22 -13.15 -5.27 -0.25
N VAL A 23 -12.01 -5.89 -0.55
CA VAL A 23 -11.08 -6.38 0.48
C VAL A 23 -10.47 -5.26 1.31
N TYR A 24 -10.48 -4.03 0.83
CA TYR A 24 -9.95 -2.84 1.54
C TYR A 24 -11.02 -2.05 2.29
N ALA A 25 -12.29 -2.45 2.19
CA ALA A 25 -13.40 -1.73 2.82
C ALA A 25 -13.37 -1.80 4.35
N ARG A 26 -12.72 -2.81 4.91
CA ARG A 26 -12.66 -3.07 6.36
C ARG A 26 -11.24 -3.41 6.80
N ASP A 27 -10.98 -3.16 8.08
CA ASP A 27 -9.84 -3.75 8.80
C ASP A 27 -10.35 -4.75 9.87
N MET A 28 -9.55 -5.04 10.88
CA MET A 28 -9.92 -5.94 11.97
C MET A 28 -10.73 -5.25 13.09
N SER A 29 -11.10 -3.98 12.94
CA SER A 29 -11.92 -3.24 13.87
C SER A 29 -13.43 -3.50 13.66
N LEU A 30 -14.23 -2.99 14.57
CA LEU A 30 -15.70 -2.95 14.44
C LEU A 30 -16.22 -1.68 13.78
N LEU A 31 -15.33 -0.86 13.22
CA LEU A 31 -15.70 0.38 12.56
C LEU A 31 -16.47 0.11 11.26
N PRO A 32 -17.34 1.05 10.86
CA PRO A 32 -18.09 0.92 9.61
C PRO A 32 -17.16 0.73 8.40
N ALA A 33 -17.60 -0.06 7.42
CA ALA A 33 -16.90 -0.22 6.16
C ALA A 33 -16.78 1.11 5.43
N GLY A 34 -15.64 1.30 4.76
CA GLY A 34 -15.44 2.36 3.78
C GLY A 34 -15.60 1.85 2.36
N TYR A 35 -15.14 2.64 1.41
CA TYR A 35 -15.11 2.29 -0.01
C TYR A 35 -13.94 3.00 -0.70
N ALA A 36 -13.34 2.36 -1.67
CA ALA A 36 -12.35 2.96 -2.54
C ALA A 36 -12.89 3.06 -3.96
N ASP A 37 -12.38 4.00 -4.74
CA ASP A 37 -12.71 4.11 -6.16
C ASP A 37 -11.77 3.25 -7.01
N ALA A 38 -10.54 3.04 -6.55
CA ALA A 38 -9.56 2.18 -7.19
C ALA A 38 -8.50 1.70 -6.19
N VAL A 39 -7.79 0.65 -6.56
CA VAL A 39 -6.60 0.17 -5.87
C VAL A 39 -5.44 0.05 -6.83
N VAL A 40 -4.25 0.40 -6.36
CA VAL A 40 -2.99 0.23 -7.08
C VAL A 40 -2.01 -0.61 -6.26
N TRP A 41 -1.18 -1.41 -6.93
CA TRP A 41 -0.12 -2.23 -6.33
C TRP A 41 1.23 -1.81 -6.92
N PRO A 42 1.82 -0.70 -6.44
CA PRO A 42 3.10 -0.24 -6.96
C PRO A 42 4.23 -1.21 -6.59
N GLU A 43 5.24 -1.26 -7.45
CA GLU A 43 6.46 -2.04 -7.25
C GLU A 43 7.66 -1.15 -6.98
N THR A 44 7.57 0.15 -7.28
CA THR A 44 8.67 1.11 -7.16
C THR A 44 8.24 2.40 -6.46
N THR A 45 9.22 3.11 -5.90
CA THR A 45 9.02 4.44 -5.33
C THR A 45 8.50 5.44 -6.36
N GLU A 46 8.97 5.33 -7.60
CA GLU A 46 8.57 6.19 -8.72
C GLU A 46 7.08 6.02 -9.04
N GLU A 47 6.58 4.80 -9.03
CA GLU A 47 5.15 4.52 -9.22
C GLU A 47 4.30 5.12 -8.08
N VAL A 48 4.74 4.96 -6.83
CA VAL A 48 4.07 5.59 -5.67
C VAL A 48 4.04 7.10 -5.82
N SER A 49 5.18 7.71 -6.16
CA SER A 49 5.30 9.15 -6.38
C SER A 49 4.35 9.65 -7.47
N ALA A 50 4.27 8.93 -8.60
CA ALA A 50 3.40 9.28 -9.71
C ALA A 50 1.91 9.25 -9.30
N VAL A 51 1.50 8.21 -8.58
CA VAL A 51 0.11 8.09 -8.09
C VAL A 51 -0.22 9.20 -7.09
N VAL A 52 0.65 9.46 -6.12
CA VAL A 52 0.43 10.50 -5.11
C VAL A 52 0.36 11.88 -5.75
N LYS A 53 1.24 12.17 -6.72
CA LYS A 53 1.21 13.42 -7.46
C LYS A 53 -0.11 13.59 -8.23
N TYR A 54 -0.51 12.57 -8.98
CA TYR A 54 -1.77 12.59 -9.71
C TYR A 54 -2.98 12.81 -8.76
N ALA A 55 -3.01 12.09 -7.64
CA ALA A 55 -4.06 12.24 -6.65
C ALA A 55 -4.11 13.66 -6.05
N TYR A 56 -2.94 14.22 -5.73
CA TYR A 56 -2.84 15.59 -5.23
C TYR A 56 -3.36 16.62 -6.23
N GLU A 57 -2.94 16.53 -7.49
CA GLU A 57 -3.35 17.46 -8.57
C GLU A 57 -4.86 17.38 -8.87
N ASN A 58 -5.50 16.25 -8.58
CA ASN A 58 -6.92 16.02 -8.83
C ASN A 58 -7.78 16.00 -7.55
N ASN A 59 -7.23 16.35 -6.39
CA ASN A 59 -7.91 16.33 -5.09
C ASN A 59 -8.56 14.98 -4.74
N ILE A 60 -7.85 13.88 -5.05
CA ILE A 60 -8.31 12.52 -4.78
C ILE A 60 -7.69 12.04 -3.47
N PRO A 61 -8.48 11.54 -2.50
CA PRO A 61 -7.95 10.95 -1.29
C PRO A 61 -7.10 9.71 -1.58
N VAL A 62 -6.04 9.50 -0.79
CA VAL A 62 -5.22 8.29 -0.87
C VAL A 62 -5.12 7.61 0.49
N VAL A 63 -5.15 6.30 0.49
CA VAL A 63 -5.00 5.47 1.69
C VAL A 63 -3.91 4.43 1.44
N PRO A 64 -2.73 4.58 2.06
CA PRO A 64 -1.69 3.55 1.98
C PRO A 64 -2.03 2.36 2.87
N VAL A 65 -1.77 1.16 2.37
CA VAL A 65 -2.03 -0.10 3.05
C VAL A 65 -0.81 -1.00 2.93
N SER A 66 -0.47 -1.71 3.99
CA SER A 66 0.54 -2.76 4.00
C SER A 66 -0.12 -4.12 4.25
N SER A 67 -0.18 -4.58 5.51
CA SER A 67 -0.70 -5.91 5.85
C SER A 67 -2.20 -5.97 6.18
N GLN A 68 -2.87 -4.83 6.31
CA GLN A 68 -4.28 -4.70 6.76
C GLN A 68 -4.60 -5.32 8.14
N THR A 69 -3.60 -5.57 8.96
CA THR A 69 -3.79 -6.15 10.31
C THR A 69 -4.06 -5.09 11.38
N HIS A 70 -4.65 -3.99 10.99
CA HIS A 70 -4.98 -2.87 11.88
C HIS A 70 -6.35 -3.05 12.53
N MET A 71 -6.50 -2.47 13.74
CA MET A 71 -7.73 -2.52 14.51
C MET A 71 -8.33 -1.15 14.83
N TYR A 72 -7.82 -0.10 14.21
CA TYR A 72 -8.18 1.29 14.53
C TYR A 72 -8.80 2.07 13.37
N GLY A 73 -9.07 1.40 12.26
CA GLY A 73 -9.69 2.02 11.09
C GLY A 73 -8.76 2.93 10.27
N SER A 74 -7.45 2.89 10.53
CA SER A 74 -6.48 3.76 9.85
C SER A 74 -6.35 3.51 8.35
N THR A 75 -6.71 2.32 7.88
CA THR A 75 -6.63 1.93 6.47
C THR A 75 -7.99 1.79 5.80
N ILE A 76 -9.07 2.15 6.50
CA ILE A 76 -10.43 2.15 5.92
C ILE A 76 -10.59 3.42 5.08
N PRO A 77 -10.86 3.32 3.76
CA PRO A 77 -11.07 4.48 2.90
C PRO A 77 -12.46 5.08 3.16
N LYS A 78 -12.53 6.13 3.97
CA LYS A 78 -13.79 6.76 4.39
C LYS A 78 -14.37 7.76 3.39
N GLN A 79 -13.54 8.22 2.46
CA GLN A 79 -13.89 9.29 1.51
C GLN A 79 -13.71 8.85 0.06
N GLY A 80 -13.73 7.55 -0.21
CA GLY A 80 -13.38 7.03 -1.52
C GLY A 80 -11.89 7.20 -1.82
N GLY A 81 -11.55 7.39 -3.09
CA GLY A 81 -10.20 7.64 -3.54
C GLY A 81 -9.41 6.37 -3.84
N ILE A 82 -8.09 6.48 -3.78
CA ILE A 82 -7.16 5.44 -4.21
C ILE A 82 -6.55 4.74 -3.00
N VAL A 83 -6.69 3.42 -2.94
CA VAL A 83 -5.90 2.58 -2.04
C VAL A 83 -4.57 2.27 -2.70
N ILE A 84 -3.47 2.53 -2.00
CA ILE A 84 -2.12 2.18 -2.44
C ILE A 84 -1.65 1.00 -1.59
N ASP A 85 -1.76 -0.21 -2.14
CA ASP A 85 -1.32 -1.43 -1.46
C ASP A 85 0.17 -1.67 -1.72
N MET A 86 0.96 -1.57 -0.67
CA MET A 86 2.42 -1.65 -0.70
C MET A 86 2.98 -3.07 -0.68
N LYS A 87 2.14 -4.11 -0.70
CA LYS A 87 2.60 -5.50 -0.50
C LYS A 87 3.63 -5.98 -1.53
N ASN A 88 3.63 -5.42 -2.74
CA ASN A 88 4.59 -5.77 -3.79
C ASN A 88 5.94 -5.03 -3.65
N MET A 89 6.03 -4.05 -2.76
CA MET A 89 7.28 -3.40 -2.35
C MET A 89 7.79 -4.08 -1.09
N ASN A 90 8.34 -5.28 -1.23
CA ASN A 90 8.61 -6.22 -0.13
C ASN A 90 10.08 -6.63 -0.01
N LYS A 91 11.00 -5.75 -0.39
CA LYS A 91 12.44 -6.03 -0.35
C LYS A 91 13.07 -5.49 0.94
N ILE A 92 13.93 -6.31 1.56
CA ILE A 92 14.90 -5.85 2.55
C ILE A 92 16.12 -5.36 1.77
N LEU A 93 16.43 -4.06 1.91
CA LEU A 93 17.43 -3.38 1.10
C LEU A 93 18.81 -3.43 1.73
N GLU A 94 18.89 -3.38 3.06
CA GLU A 94 20.15 -3.33 3.80
C GLU A 94 19.96 -3.79 5.24
N ILE A 95 20.90 -4.60 5.73
CA ILE A 95 21.05 -4.93 7.15
C ILE A 95 22.43 -4.46 7.58
N ASP A 96 22.50 -3.45 8.45
CA ASP A 96 23.77 -2.91 8.97
C ASP A 96 23.97 -3.37 10.42
N LEU A 97 24.79 -4.39 10.60
CA LEU A 97 25.10 -4.96 11.92
C LEU A 97 25.93 -4.02 12.80
N LYS A 98 26.77 -3.18 12.18
CA LYS A 98 27.63 -2.23 12.90
C LYS A 98 26.80 -1.12 13.53
N HIS A 99 25.88 -0.53 12.76
CA HIS A 99 25.06 0.58 13.19
C HIS A 99 23.66 0.16 13.67
N LYS A 100 23.36 -1.14 13.61
CA LYS A 100 22.12 -1.77 14.12
C LYS A 100 20.86 -1.18 13.51
N PHE A 101 20.80 -1.09 12.17
CA PHE A 101 19.58 -0.73 11.46
C PHE A 101 19.28 -1.68 10.31
N VAL A 102 18.05 -1.69 9.90
CA VAL A 102 17.55 -2.38 8.71
C VAL A 102 16.81 -1.38 7.84
N ARG A 103 17.14 -1.35 6.56
CA ARG A 103 16.41 -0.58 5.54
C ARG A 103 15.53 -1.53 4.73
N PHE A 104 14.26 -1.26 4.66
CA PHE A 104 13.30 -2.14 4.00
C PHE A 104 12.15 -1.37 3.36
N GLN A 105 11.49 -1.99 2.40
CA GLN A 105 10.30 -1.46 1.75
C GLN A 105 9.05 -1.69 2.60
N PRO A 106 7.99 -0.87 2.45
CA PRO A 106 6.83 -0.87 3.35
C PRO A 106 5.97 -2.15 3.32
N GLY A 107 6.12 -2.98 2.29
CA GLY A 107 5.43 -4.27 2.18
C GLY A 107 6.14 -5.44 2.88
N VAL A 108 7.30 -5.21 3.48
CA VAL A 108 8.00 -6.23 4.27
C VAL A 108 7.22 -6.56 5.53
N THR A 109 6.97 -7.85 5.78
CA THR A 109 6.33 -8.32 7.01
C THR A 109 7.34 -8.55 8.13
N TRP A 110 6.87 -8.55 9.38
CA TRP A 110 7.70 -8.89 10.53
C TRP A 110 8.28 -10.31 10.43
N ASN A 111 7.52 -11.28 9.95
CA ASN A 111 8.02 -12.65 9.75
C ASN A 111 9.19 -12.67 8.77
N GLN A 112 9.04 -12.02 7.62
CA GLN A 112 10.13 -11.88 6.64
C GLN A 112 11.36 -11.19 7.26
N MET A 113 11.15 -10.15 8.06
CA MET A 113 12.21 -9.43 8.75
C MET A 113 12.96 -10.36 9.72
N TYR A 114 12.25 -11.12 10.55
CA TYR A 114 12.86 -12.06 11.49
C TYR A 114 13.66 -13.15 10.79
N GLU A 115 13.11 -13.74 9.71
CA GLU A 115 13.81 -14.75 8.94
C GLU A 115 15.16 -14.26 8.39
N GLU A 116 15.21 -13.03 7.91
CA GLU A 116 16.45 -12.44 7.38
C GLU A 116 17.43 -12.03 8.49
N LEU A 117 16.94 -11.52 9.61
CA LEU A 117 17.79 -11.18 10.75
C LEU A 117 18.39 -12.41 11.44
N ASP A 118 17.66 -13.51 11.55
CA ASP A 118 18.14 -14.76 12.13
C ASP A 118 19.34 -15.35 11.36
N LYS A 119 19.43 -15.08 10.05
CA LYS A 119 20.56 -15.54 9.23
C LYS A 119 21.89 -14.84 9.56
N VAL A 120 21.82 -13.67 10.17
CA VAL A 120 22.99 -12.83 10.47
C VAL A 120 23.26 -12.66 11.96
N GLY A 121 22.48 -13.30 12.82
CA GLY A 121 22.63 -13.27 14.28
C GLY A 121 21.86 -12.14 14.92
#